data_14bd37386805b2f384ae4a6276c13ad3
#
_entry.id   14bd37386805b2f384ae4a6276c13ad3
#
_cell.length_a   1.000
_cell.length_b   1.000
_cell.length_c   1.000
_cell.angle_alpha   90.00
_cell.angle_beta   90.00
_cell.angle_gamma   90.00
#
_symmetry.space_group_name_H-M   'P 1'
#
loop_
_entity.id
_entity.type
_entity.pdbx_description
1 polymer ?
#
loop_
_entity_poly.entity_id
_entity_poly.type
_entity_poly.pdbx_seq_one_letter_code
_entity_poly.pdbx_strand_id
1 'polypeptide(L)'
;TDADIPIWPDDSGKPHPLGPWREHTAAKIDLSITHTSKLIIAAVAANARIGIDVEVLGRALSDDFTRGVFTHEELELAAHTGEAPTAVLRFWCAKEAISKALGTGIRYSPQDLRITAVDAMTGQLQIELLGQWLEPFKQFKGRKNPIHTSLFEGHAVATCLLPASLFETPE
;
A
#
# COMPACT_ATOMS: atom_id res chain seq x y z
N THR A 1 -16.24 17.06 25.34
CA THR A 1 -15.68 15.73 25.65
C THR A 1 -15.25 15.11 24.34
N ASP A 2 -13.95 14.89 24.19
CA ASP A 2 -13.40 14.15 23.05
C ASP A 2 -14.00 12.75 23.09
N ALA A 3 -14.89 12.46 22.15
CA ALA A 3 -15.48 11.15 22.05
C ALA A 3 -14.43 10.23 21.43
N ASP A 4 -14.02 9.19 22.15
CA ASP A 4 -13.16 8.16 21.62
C ASP A 4 -13.83 7.55 20.38
N ILE A 5 -13.11 7.54 19.25
CA ILE A 5 -13.59 6.90 18.03
C ILE A 5 -13.07 5.46 18.06
N PRO A 6 -13.93 4.47 18.32
CA PRO A 6 -13.49 3.08 18.31
C PRO A 6 -13.07 2.68 16.89
N ILE A 7 -11.97 1.95 16.80
CA ILE A 7 -11.44 1.41 15.55
C ILE A 7 -11.44 -0.11 15.65
N TRP A 8 -12.15 -0.77 14.72
CA TRP A 8 -12.24 -2.23 14.67
C TRP A 8 -11.79 -2.75 13.30
N PRO A 9 -11.05 -3.86 13.25
CA PRO A 9 -10.72 -4.49 11.99
C PRO A 9 -11.94 -5.19 11.38
N ASP A 10 -12.02 -5.23 10.06
CA ASP A 10 -12.90 -6.13 9.34
C ASP A 10 -12.30 -7.55 9.25
N ASP A 11 -12.99 -8.45 8.56
CA ASP A 11 -12.56 -9.85 8.37
C ASP A 11 -11.23 -9.99 7.62
N SER A 12 -10.80 -8.95 6.90
CA SER A 12 -9.50 -8.89 6.22
C SER A 12 -8.41 -8.23 7.08
N GLY A 13 -8.76 -7.74 8.27
CA GLY A 13 -7.87 -7.04 9.18
C GLY A 13 -7.72 -5.54 8.89
N LYS A 14 -8.47 -5.00 7.91
CA LYS A 14 -8.45 -3.57 7.62
C LYS A 14 -9.17 -2.81 8.74
N PRO A 15 -8.53 -1.79 9.34
CA PRO A 15 -9.16 -1.02 10.42
C PRO A 15 -10.25 -0.10 9.87
N HIS A 16 -11.37 -0.04 10.59
CA HIS A 16 -12.51 0.84 10.29
C HIS A 16 -12.88 1.67 11.51
N PRO A 17 -13.04 2.99 11.36
CA PRO A 17 -13.54 3.83 12.44
C PRO A 17 -15.05 3.61 12.60
N LEU A 18 -15.53 3.46 13.83
CA LEU A 18 -16.92 3.26 14.17
C LEU A 18 -17.46 4.45 14.96
N GLY A 19 -18.78 4.69 14.90
CA GLY A 19 -19.44 5.69 15.71
C GLY A 19 -20.54 6.44 14.98
N PRO A 20 -21.44 7.13 15.73
CA PRO A 20 -22.58 7.87 15.18
C PRO A 20 -22.18 9.07 14.32
N TRP A 21 -20.95 9.57 14.45
CA TRP A 21 -20.41 10.65 13.61
C TRP A 21 -20.44 10.32 12.11
N ARG A 22 -20.42 9.02 11.73
CA ARG A 22 -20.52 8.57 10.34
C ARG A 22 -21.83 8.99 9.68
N GLU A 23 -22.90 9.14 10.45
CA GLU A 23 -24.21 9.58 9.98
C GLU A 23 -24.26 11.09 9.72
N HIS A 24 -23.29 11.84 10.28
CA HIS A 24 -23.24 13.29 10.19
C HIS A 24 -22.16 13.80 9.21
N THR A 25 -21.44 12.91 8.55
CA THR A 25 -20.46 13.29 7.52
C THR A 25 -20.79 12.64 6.19
N ALA A 26 -20.81 13.45 5.12
CA ALA A 26 -20.92 12.96 3.76
C ALA A 26 -19.61 12.30 3.26
N ALA A 27 -18.49 12.54 3.96
CA ALA A 27 -17.20 12.01 3.56
C ALA A 27 -17.07 10.53 3.97
N LYS A 28 -16.68 9.70 3.01
CA LYS A 28 -16.26 8.32 3.28
C LYS A 28 -14.86 8.34 3.86
N ILE A 29 -14.72 8.05 5.14
CA ILE A 29 -13.41 8.01 5.82
C ILE A 29 -12.82 6.62 5.71
N ASP A 30 -11.58 6.54 5.25
CA ASP A 30 -10.77 5.32 5.24
C ASP A 30 -9.50 5.53 6.06
N LEU A 31 -8.99 4.46 6.66
CA LEU A 31 -7.76 4.52 7.44
C LEU A 31 -6.89 3.28 7.24
N SER A 32 -5.60 3.46 7.44
CA SER A 32 -4.62 2.38 7.40
C SER A 32 -3.60 2.58 8.50
N ILE A 33 -3.18 1.48 9.13
CA ILE A 33 -2.22 1.48 10.24
C ILE A 33 -1.10 0.50 9.90
N THR A 34 0.11 0.89 10.22
CA THR A 34 1.30 0.03 10.11
C THR A 34 2.25 0.30 11.26
N HIS A 35 3.10 -0.66 11.59
CA HIS A 35 4.06 -0.49 12.67
C HIS A 35 5.32 -1.34 12.50
N THR A 36 6.39 -0.87 13.10
CA THR A 36 7.59 -1.64 13.42
C THR A 36 7.72 -1.75 14.94
N SER A 37 8.81 -2.29 15.44
CA SER A 37 9.09 -2.30 16.90
C SER A 37 9.31 -0.90 17.50
N LYS A 38 9.55 0.12 16.67
CA LYS A 38 9.92 1.48 17.11
C LYS A 38 9.01 2.59 16.58
N LEU A 39 8.20 2.31 15.58
CA LEU A 39 7.40 3.33 14.89
C LEU A 39 6.00 2.79 14.60
N ILE A 40 4.99 3.58 14.90
CA ILE A 40 3.59 3.35 14.49
C ILE A 40 3.17 4.50 13.61
N ILE A 41 2.59 4.21 12.46
CA ILE A 41 2.05 5.21 11.53
C ILE A 41 0.59 4.89 11.28
N ALA A 42 -0.27 5.90 11.45
CA ALA A 42 -1.67 5.85 11.04
C ALA A 42 -1.91 6.90 9.96
N ALA A 43 -2.64 6.51 8.92
CA ALA A 43 -3.02 7.38 7.82
C ALA A 43 -4.54 7.37 7.67
N VAL A 44 -5.13 8.55 7.42
CA VAL A 44 -6.57 8.75 7.23
C VAL A 44 -6.81 9.48 5.92
N ALA A 45 -7.80 9.05 5.17
CA ALA A 45 -8.22 9.72 3.95
C ALA A 45 -9.74 9.94 3.94
N ALA A 46 -10.17 11.04 3.33
CA ALA A 46 -11.57 11.34 3.05
C ALA A 46 -11.83 11.16 1.55
N ASN A 47 -12.90 10.44 1.20
CA ASN A 47 -13.32 10.16 -0.19
C ASN A 47 -12.23 9.50 -1.05
N ALA A 48 -11.38 8.72 -0.39
CA ALA A 48 -10.36 7.89 -1.03
C ALA A 48 -10.08 6.67 -0.17
N ARG A 49 -9.56 5.59 -0.75
CA ARG A 49 -8.99 4.47 0.02
C ARG A 49 -7.50 4.72 0.22
N ILE A 50 -7.03 4.45 1.43
CA ILE A 50 -5.64 4.65 1.81
C ILE A 50 -5.00 3.35 2.30
N GLY A 51 -3.74 3.16 1.93
CA GLY A 51 -2.89 2.12 2.49
C GLY A 51 -1.51 2.70 2.82
N ILE A 52 -0.97 2.33 3.96
CA ILE A 52 0.36 2.73 4.39
C ILE A 52 1.14 1.52 4.88
N ASP A 53 2.42 1.49 4.56
CA ASP A 53 3.32 0.47 5.09
C ASP A 53 4.68 1.03 5.47
N VAL A 54 5.33 0.39 6.45
CA VAL A 54 6.64 0.80 7.00
C VAL A 54 7.53 -0.40 7.29
N GLU A 55 8.78 -0.32 6.85
CA GLU A 55 9.80 -1.33 7.12
C GLU A 55 11.10 -0.69 7.60
N VAL A 56 11.82 -1.38 8.49
CA VAL A 56 13.12 -0.91 9.00
C VAL A 56 14.18 -1.04 7.91
N LEU A 57 14.93 0.03 7.63
CA LEU A 57 16.07 -0.01 6.71
C LEU A 57 17.13 -0.99 7.22
N GLY A 58 17.77 -1.68 6.28
CA GLY A 58 18.77 -2.70 6.59
C GLY A 58 18.16 -4.06 7.02
N ARG A 59 16.82 -4.20 7.03
CA ARG A 59 16.19 -5.52 7.15
C ARG A 59 16.63 -6.41 5.99
N ALA A 60 17.30 -7.51 6.31
CA ALA A 60 17.66 -8.50 5.32
C ALA A 60 16.41 -9.26 4.85
N LEU A 61 16.15 -9.25 3.56
CA LEU A 61 15.15 -10.09 2.93
C LEU A 61 15.85 -11.38 2.47
N SER A 62 15.28 -12.54 2.80
CA SER A 62 15.85 -13.81 2.33
C SER A 62 15.70 -13.95 0.81
N ASP A 63 16.56 -14.75 0.19
CA ASP A 63 16.48 -15.03 -1.25
C ASP A 63 15.13 -15.68 -1.62
N ASP A 64 14.60 -16.56 -0.77
CA ASP A 64 13.31 -17.21 -1.00
C ASP A 64 12.16 -16.19 -0.96
N PHE A 65 12.18 -15.28 0.02
CA PHE A 65 11.22 -14.19 0.07
C PHE A 65 11.32 -13.32 -1.18
N THR A 66 12.53 -12.90 -1.54
CA THR A 66 12.78 -12.02 -2.69
C THR A 66 12.28 -12.67 -3.99
N ARG A 67 12.58 -13.95 -4.21
CA ARG A 67 12.08 -14.71 -5.38
C ARG A 67 10.56 -14.90 -5.38
N GLY A 68 9.95 -15.03 -4.22
CA GLY A 68 8.50 -15.19 -4.10
C GLY A 68 7.71 -13.89 -4.30
N VAL A 69 8.34 -12.76 -4.03
CA VAL A 69 7.67 -11.45 -4.01
C VAL A 69 7.91 -10.63 -5.28
N PHE A 70 9.11 -10.71 -5.86
CA PHE A 70 9.51 -9.84 -6.97
C PHE A 70 9.76 -10.62 -8.24
N THR A 71 9.44 -10.02 -9.37
CA THR A 71 9.87 -10.52 -10.68
C THR A 71 11.31 -10.12 -10.96
N HIS A 72 11.91 -10.75 -11.98
CA HIS A 72 13.28 -10.40 -12.40
C HIS A 72 13.38 -8.94 -12.84
N GLU A 73 12.39 -8.46 -13.59
CA GLU A 73 12.32 -7.09 -14.08
C GLU A 73 12.23 -6.07 -12.93
N GLU A 74 11.51 -6.38 -11.86
CA GLU A 74 11.44 -5.53 -10.68
C GLU A 74 12.81 -5.44 -9.96
N LEU A 75 13.54 -6.55 -9.87
CA LEU A 75 14.88 -6.57 -9.27
C LEU A 75 15.90 -5.80 -10.12
N GLU A 76 15.80 -5.91 -11.46
CA GLU A 76 16.61 -5.08 -12.37
C GLU A 76 16.28 -3.60 -12.21
N LEU A 77 14.98 -3.24 -12.11
CA LEU A 77 14.54 -1.88 -11.88
C LEU A 77 15.10 -1.33 -10.54
N ALA A 78 15.09 -2.14 -9.48
CA ALA A 78 15.69 -1.78 -8.20
C ALA A 78 17.21 -1.56 -8.31
N ALA A 79 17.91 -2.41 -9.05
CA ALA A 79 19.36 -2.29 -9.27
C ALA A 79 19.75 -0.97 -9.96
N HIS A 80 18.91 -0.51 -10.89
CA HIS A 80 19.14 0.76 -11.62
C HIS A 80 18.99 2.02 -10.74
N THR A 81 18.42 1.91 -9.53
CA THR A 81 18.35 3.06 -8.59
C THR A 81 19.69 3.41 -7.93
N GLY A 82 20.69 2.54 -8.03
CA GLY A 82 21.98 2.67 -7.35
C GLY A 82 21.99 2.22 -5.88
N GLU A 83 20.82 1.98 -5.29
CA GLU A 83 20.65 1.52 -3.89
C GLU A 83 19.71 0.31 -3.82
N ALA A 84 20.05 -0.77 -4.54
CA ALA A 84 19.18 -1.94 -4.72
C ALA A 84 18.53 -2.48 -3.43
N PRO A 85 19.23 -2.66 -2.29
CA PRO A 85 18.60 -3.17 -1.07
C PRO A 85 17.50 -2.24 -0.53
N THR A 86 17.76 -0.93 -0.54
CA THR A 86 16.77 0.09 -0.14
C THR A 86 15.59 0.12 -1.11
N ALA A 87 15.85 0.04 -2.41
CA ALA A 87 14.81 0.04 -3.44
C ALA A 87 13.91 -1.18 -3.33
N VAL A 88 14.46 -2.39 -3.15
CA VAL A 88 13.69 -3.64 -2.96
C VAL A 88 12.80 -3.53 -1.71
N LEU A 89 13.30 -2.97 -0.62
CA LEU A 89 12.50 -2.75 0.59
C LEU A 89 11.35 -1.75 0.35
N ARG A 90 11.62 -0.65 -0.36
CA ARG A 90 10.58 0.32 -0.76
C ARG A 90 9.54 -0.33 -1.69
N PHE A 91 9.96 -1.23 -2.57
CA PHE A 91 9.06 -1.99 -3.43
C PHE A 91 8.15 -2.91 -2.63
N TRP A 92 8.69 -3.57 -1.60
CA TRP A 92 7.87 -4.36 -0.68
C TRP A 92 6.84 -3.51 0.04
N CYS A 93 7.26 -2.41 0.67
CA CYS A 93 6.33 -1.47 1.31
C CYS A 93 5.23 -0.99 0.33
N ALA A 94 5.57 -0.75 -0.93
CA ALA A 94 4.60 -0.30 -1.93
C ALA A 94 3.55 -1.38 -2.25
N LYS A 95 3.96 -2.66 -2.36
CA LYS A 95 3.03 -3.78 -2.56
C LYS A 95 2.11 -3.97 -1.35
N GLU A 96 2.63 -3.85 -0.14
CA GLU A 96 1.82 -3.86 1.09
C GLU A 96 0.87 -2.66 1.14
N ALA A 97 1.33 -1.46 0.82
CA ALA A 97 0.49 -0.26 0.86
C ALA A 97 -0.69 -0.34 -0.12
N ILE A 98 -0.48 -0.77 -1.37
CA ILE A 98 -1.59 -0.92 -2.31
C ILE A 98 -2.56 -2.03 -1.88
N SER A 99 -2.06 -3.16 -1.36
CA SER A 99 -2.91 -4.25 -0.86
C SER A 99 -3.79 -3.81 0.31
N LYS A 100 -3.26 -2.97 1.21
CA LYS A 100 -4.00 -2.35 2.32
C LYS A 100 -5.04 -1.34 1.81
N ALA A 101 -4.70 -0.52 0.79
CA ALA A 101 -5.66 0.40 0.17
C ALA A 101 -6.81 -0.36 -0.51
N LEU A 102 -6.52 -1.49 -1.15
CA LEU A 102 -7.53 -2.39 -1.72
C LEU A 102 -8.38 -3.10 -0.64
N GLY A 103 -7.90 -3.17 0.60
CA GLY A 103 -8.59 -3.77 1.73
C GLY A 103 -8.45 -5.29 1.82
N THR A 104 -7.47 -5.88 1.16
CA THR A 104 -7.29 -7.34 1.12
C THR A 104 -6.06 -7.84 1.85
N GLY A 105 -5.08 -6.97 2.13
CA GLY A 105 -3.72 -7.41 2.45
C GLY A 105 -3.12 -8.21 1.28
N ILE A 106 -1.97 -8.83 1.46
CA ILE A 106 -1.33 -9.69 0.44
C ILE A 106 -2.04 -11.06 0.44
N ARG A 107 -3.19 -11.14 -0.23
CA ARG A 107 -4.00 -12.36 -0.34
C ARG A 107 -3.65 -13.20 -1.57
N TYR A 108 -3.19 -12.56 -2.65
CA TYR A 108 -2.82 -13.18 -3.91
C TYR A 108 -1.30 -13.06 -4.14
N SER A 109 -0.80 -13.58 -5.26
CA SER A 109 0.62 -13.47 -5.60
C SER A 109 1.11 -12.01 -5.54
N PRO A 110 2.12 -11.68 -4.73
CA PRO A 110 2.68 -10.32 -4.69
C PRO A 110 3.41 -9.97 -6.00
N GLN A 111 3.81 -10.93 -6.83
CA GLN A 111 4.40 -10.68 -8.15
C GLN A 111 3.37 -10.09 -9.13
N ASP A 112 2.07 -10.35 -8.91
CA ASP A 112 0.98 -9.80 -9.70
C ASP A 112 0.64 -8.33 -9.31
N LEU A 113 1.25 -7.80 -8.25
CA LEU A 113 1.35 -6.36 -7.96
C LEU A 113 2.66 -5.84 -8.56
N ARG A 114 2.69 -5.67 -9.89
CA ARG A 114 3.93 -5.41 -10.61
C ARG A 114 4.33 -3.94 -10.57
N ILE A 115 5.53 -3.67 -10.06
CA ILE A 115 6.14 -2.34 -10.15
C ILE A 115 6.68 -2.16 -11.56
N THR A 116 6.19 -1.15 -12.27
CA THR A 116 6.50 -0.90 -13.68
C THR A 116 7.41 0.30 -13.89
N ALA A 117 7.54 1.16 -12.89
CA ALA A 117 8.43 2.32 -12.92
C ALA A 117 8.78 2.79 -11.51
N VAL A 118 9.95 3.39 -11.38
CA VAL A 118 10.43 4.07 -10.18
C VAL A 118 11.06 5.41 -10.57
N ASP A 119 10.67 6.46 -9.87
CA ASP A 119 11.36 7.74 -9.88
C ASP A 119 12.19 7.85 -8.59
N ALA A 120 13.49 7.65 -8.73
CA ALA A 120 14.41 7.67 -7.58
C ALA A 120 14.49 9.06 -6.91
N MET A 121 14.23 10.14 -7.65
CA MET A 121 14.29 11.51 -7.12
C MET A 121 13.09 11.86 -6.25
N THR A 122 11.88 11.48 -6.68
CA THR A 122 10.64 11.79 -5.97
C THR A 122 10.16 10.67 -5.06
N GLY A 123 10.70 9.46 -5.22
CA GLY A 123 10.23 8.28 -4.51
C GLY A 123 8.91 7.71 -5.05
N GLN A 124 8.43 8.20 -6.18
CA GLN A 124 7.20 7.72 -6.78
C GLN A 124 7.42 6.39 -7.51
N LEU A 125 6.53 5.44 -7.27
CA LEU A 125 6.46 4.16 -7.97
C LEU A 125 5.16 4.08 -8.77
N GLN A 126 5.15 3.22 -9.79
CA GLN A 126 3.94 2.86 -10.51
C GLN A 126 3.70 1.35 -10.35
N ILE A 127 2.51 0.98 -9.88
CA ILE A 127 2.11 -0.42 -9.72
C ILE A 127 0.94 -0.74 -10.65
N GLU A 128 1.04 -1.87 -11.34
CA GLU A 128 -0.02 -2.47 -12.14
C GLU A 128 -0.53 -3.74 -11.44
N LEU A 129 -1.86 -3.92 -11.41
CA LEU A 129 -2.51 -5.14 -10.93
C LEU A 129 -2.63 -6.14 -12.07
N LEU A 130 -2.23 -7.38 -11.82
CA LEU A 130 -2.27 -8.48 -12.78
C LEU A 130 -2.94 -9.73 -12.17
N GLY A 131 -3.09 -10.77 -12.96
CA GLY A 131 -3.51 -12.09 -12.50
C GLY A 131 -4.75 -12.07 -11.63
N GLN A 132 -4.69 -12.76 -10.49
CA GLN A 132 -5.81 -12.90 -9.55
C GLN A 132 -6.23 -11.60 -8.87
N TRP A 133 -5.38 -10.58 -8.84
CA TRP A 133 -5.75 -9.27 -8.31
C TRP A 133 -6.81 -8.55 -9.16
N LEU A 134 -6.90 -8.87 -10.45
CA LEU A 134 -7.88 -8.27 -11.35
C LEU A 134 -9.29 -8.87 -11.21
N GLU A 135 -9.45 -10.07 -10.64
CA GLU A 135 -10.78 -10.66 -10.51
C GLU A 135 -11.74 -9.81 -9.66
N PRO A 136 -11.36 -9.40 -8.42
CA PRO A 136 -12.18 -8.50 -7.62
C PRO A 136 -12.04 -7.02 -7.99
N PHE A 137 -11.01 -6.64 -8.78
CA PHE A 137 -10.66 -5.25 -9.08
C PHE A 137 -10.52 -4.99 -10.59
N LYS A 138 -11.50 -5.42 -11.38
CA LYS A 138 -11.51 -5.33 -12.86
C LYS A 138 -11.29 -3.91 -13.39
N GLN A 139 -11.73 -2.89 -12.64
CA GLN A 139 -11.54 -1.48 -12.96
C GLN A 139 -10.08 -1.02 -12.96
N PHE A 140 -9.17 -1.82 -12.42
CA PHE A 140 -7.73 -1.55 -12.43
C PHE A 140 -6.99 -2.12 -13.63
N LYS A 141 -7.65 -2.85 -14.51
CA LYS A 141 -7.01 -3.47 -15.70
C LYS A 141 -6.33 -2.42 -16.56
N GLY A 142 -5.02 -2.58 -16.77
CA GLY A 142 -4.18 -1.67 -17.56
C GLY A 142 -3.91 -0.31 -16.90
N ARG A 143 -4.30 -0.11 -15.63
CA ARG A 143 -4.00 1.12 -14.90
C ARG A 143 -2.66 1.01 -14.19
N LYS A 144 -1.90 2.11 -14.28
CA LYS A 144 -0.71 2.33 -13.45
C LYS A 144 -1.12 3.17 -12.25
N ASN A 145 -0.93 2.62 -11.06
CA ASN A 145 -1.35 3.25 -9.81
C ASN A 145 -0.12 3.85 -9.13
N PRO A 146 -0.11 5.18 -8.88
CA PRO A 146 1.01 5.83 -8.23
C PRO A 146 1.06 5.47 -6.74
N ILE A 147 2.25 5.11 -6.27
CA ILE A 147 2.57 4.89 -4.86
C ILE A 147 3.69 5.85 -4.50
N HIS A 148 3.52 6.60 -3.45
CA HIS A 148 4.59 7.43 -2.93
C HIS A 148 5.41 6.66 -1.90
N THR A 149 6.75 6.69 -2.05
CA THR A 149 7.65 6.13 -1.05
C THR A 149 8.63 7.18 -0.56
N SER A 150 8.99 7.10 0.70
CA SER A 150 9.96 7.98 1.34
C SER A 150 10.84 7.22 2.32
N LEU A 151 11.94 7.85 2.73
CA LEU A 151 12.77 7.38 3.83
C LEU A 151 12.55 8.32 5.03
N PHE A 152 12.26 7.74 6.18
CA PHE A 152 11.98 8.49 7.40
C PHE A 152 12.54 7.75 8.63
N GLU A 153 13.41 8.41 9.39
CA GLU A 153 13.98 7.90 10.66
C GLU A 153 14.47 6.45 10.58
N GLY A 154 15.23 6.12 9.53
CA GLY A 154 15.78 4.75 9.37
C GLY A 154 14.75 3.73 8.90
N HIS A 155 13.62 4.18 8.33
CA HIS A 155 12.58 3.34 7.77
C HIS A 155 12.30 3.69 6.32
N ALA A 156 11.86 2.69 5.55
CA ALA A 156 11.17 2.88 4.28
C ALA A 156 9.66 2.95 4.55
N VAL A 157 9.01 3.97 4.01
CA VAL A 157 7.55 4.17 4.15
C VAL A 157 6.94 4.22 2.75
N ALA A 158 5.79 3.58 2.56
CA ALA A 158 5.02 3.68 1.32
C ALA A 158 3.58 4.07 1.62
N THR A 159 3.02 4.96 0.80
CA THR A 159 1.62 5.40 0.87
C THR A 159 0.95 5.25 -0.47
N CYS A 160 -0.20 4.58 -0.47
CA CYS A 160 -1.09 4.42 -1.62
C CYS A 160 -2.41 5.14 -1.35
N LEU A 161 -2.83 5.99 -2.28
CA LEU A 161 -4.12 6.68 -2.23
C LEU A 161 -4.89 6.36 -3.51
N LEU A 162 -6.05 5.71 -3.38
CA LEU A 162 -6.92 5.32 -4.49
C LEU A 162 -8.23 6.11 -4.41
N PRO A 163 -8.61 6.86 -5.46
CA PRO A 163 -9.86 7.61 -5.47
C PRO A 163 -11.07 6.71 -5.19
N ALA A 164 -12.03 7.18 -4.37
CA ALA A 164 -13.23 6.42 -4.04
C ALA A 164 -14.07 6.07 -5.29
N SER A 165 -14.04 6.93 -6.30
CA SER A 165 -14.73 6.71 -7.58
C SER A 165 -14.32 5.43 -8.31
N LEU A 166 -13.14 4.87 -8.00
CA LEU A 166 -12.71 3.56 -8.54
C LEU A 166 -13.49 2.38 -7.96
N PHE A 167 -14.23 2.58 -6.87
CA PHE A 167 -14.95 1.54 -6.15
C PHE A 167 -16.46 1.77 -6.14
N GLU A 168 -16.93 2.80 -6.82
CA GLU A 168 -18.34 3.08 -7.03
C GLU A 168 -18.81 2.29 -8.26
N THR A 169 -19.90 1.55 -8.09
CA THR A 169 -20.55 0.88 -9.22
C THR A 169 -21.14 1.97 -10.11
N PRO A 170 -20.91 1.96 -11.42
CA PRO A 170 -21.63 2.86 -12.32
C PRO A 170 -23.14 2.54 -12.16
N GLU A 171 -23.94 3.58 -11.94
CA GLU A 171 -25.39 3.53 -11.91
C GLU A 171 -25.97 3.04 -13.27
#